data_81fde91b5ba5fa76563896702ad62d96
#
_entry.id   81fde91b5ba5fa76563896702ad62d96
#
_cell.length_a   1.000
_cell.length_b   1.000
_cell.length_c   1.000
_cell.angle_alpha   90.00
_cell.angle_beta   90.00
_cell.angle_gamma   90.00
#
_symmetry.space_group_name_H-M   'P 1'
#
loop_
_entity.id
_entity.type
_entity.pdbx_description
1 polymer ?
#
loop_
_entity_poly.entity_id
_entity_poly.type
_entity_poly.pdbx_seq_one_letter_code
_entity_poly.pdbx_strand_id
1 'polypeptide(L)'
;MDLNLLPKNASSLKFNKFDSHVMSLCLTLRVNLVLSLRKTSQTLKDIYNIQISHQQIANYCKTASLCVKPFVDNYDYSAGNTFTADETYIKVRGIKTYIWFIMDAARQSMIGYRVSDNRIAGHCIMAMHMAFRHFKKLPKEFRPFKQMIERLNRTYKASYRKTNRFDNINGANYDLALWVAYYNFCVHISIITTLLDGADNMPGKWQLLIFLGQQTILQLQKQTTA
;
A
#
# COMPACT_ATOMS: atom_id res chain seq x y z
N MET A 1 5.93 12.95 -3.03
CA MET A 1 4.66 12.72 -3.75
C MET A 1 4.19 14.07 -4.26
N ASP A 2 3.83 14.18 -5.52
CA ASP A 2 3.27 15.44 -6.02
C ASP A 2 1.80 15.53 -5.58
N LEU A 3 1.51 16.47 -4.67
CA LEU A 3 0.17 16.69 -4.13
C LEU A 3 -0.84 17.12 -5.22
N ASN A 4 -0.34 17.64 -6.35
CA ASN A 4 -1.17 18.01 -7.50
C ASN A 4 -1.76 16.78 -8.23
N LEU A 5 -1.20 15.58 -8.01
CA LEU A 5 -1.74 14.34 -8.54
C LEU A 5 -2.86 13.72 -7.69
N LEU A 6 -3.10 14.26 -6.49
CA LEU A 6 -4.22 13.83 -5.66
C LEU A 6 -5.54 14.31 -6.28
N PRO A 7 -6.57 13.45 -6.31
CA PRO A 7 -7.91 13.93 -6.67
C PRO A 7 -8.29 15.12 -5.77
N LYS A 8 -8.87 16.16 -6.36
CA LYS A 8 -9.30 17.36 -5.60
C LYS A 8 -10.19 17.04 -4.39
N ASN A 9 -10.80 15.86 -4.38
CA ASN A 9 -11.70 15.36 -3.33
C ASN A 9 -11.09 14.22 -2.49
N ALA A 10 -9.77 14.00 -2.55
CA ALA A 10 -9.14 12.90 -1.79
C ALA A 10 -9.29 13.06 -0.26
N SER A 11 -9.36 14.29 0.23
CA SER A 11 -9.62 14.61 1.64
C SER A 11 -11.09 14.47 2.05
N SER A 12 -12.02 14.49 1.07
CA SER A 12 -13.46 14.32 1.30
C SER A 12 -14.02 13.35 0.29
N LEU A 13 -13.94 12.04 0.56
CA LEU A 13 -14.54 11.03 -0.30
C LEU A 13 -16.05 11.18 -0.31
N LYS A 14 -16.60 11.62 -1.43
CA LYS A 14 -18.04 11.64 -1.67
C LYS A 14 -18.44 10.34 -2.36
N PHE A 15 -19.26 9.55 -1.70
CA PHE A 15 -19.82 8.32 -2.25
C PHE A 15 -21.21 8.62 -2.80
N ASN A 16 -21.36 8.64 -4.12
CA ASN A 16 -22.65 8.95 -4.75
C ASN A 16 -23.63 7.76 -4.73
N LYS A 17 -23.12 6.53 -4.66
CA LYS A 17 -23.93 5.32 -4.78
C LYS A 17 -23.71 4.32 -3.64
N PHE A 18 -22.48 4.21 -3.14
CA PHE A 18 -22.11 3.27 -2.10
C PHE A 18 -21.28 3.99 -1.05
N ASP A 19 -21.42 3.61 0.21
CA ASP A 19 -20.73 4.19 1.34
C ASP A 19 -19.27 3.68 1.50
N SER A 20 -18.59 4.18 2.53
CA SER A 20 -17.21 3.78 2.84
C SER A 20 -17.09 2.30 3.24
N HIS A 21 -18.18 1.71 3.77
CA HIS A 21 -18.20 0.30 4.13
C HIS A 21 -18.09 -0.59 2.89
N VAL A 22 -18.82 -0.27 1.82
CA VAL A 22 -18.72 -1.02 0.56
C VAL A 22 -17.31 -0.91 -0.05
N MET A 23 -16.67 0.27 0.02
CA MET A 23 -15.28 0.41 -0.40
C MET A 23 -14.35 -0.49 0.41
N SER A 24 -14.50 -0.53 1.73
CA SER A 24 -13.67 -1.36 2.60
C SER A 24 -13.88 -2.86 2.37
N LEU A 25 -15.10 -3.30 2.07
CA LEU A 25 -15.39 -4.67 1.62
C LEU A 25 -14.67 -4.98 0.30
N CYS A 26 -14.72 -4.06 -0.68
CA CYS A 26 -13.98 -4.22 -1.94
C CYS A 26 -12.48 -4.40 -1.69
N LEU A 27 -11.88 -3.59 -0.81
CA LEU A 27 -10.47 -3.69 -0.46
C LEU A 27 -10.15 -5.02 0.26
N THR A 28 -10.99 -5.43 1.20
CA THR A 28 -10.83 -6.71 1.89
C THR A 28 -10.83 -7.87 0.90
N LEU A 29 -11.80 -7.94 0.01
CA LEU A 29 -11.88 -9.00 -0.99
C LEU A 29 -10.74 -8.94 -2.01
N ARG A 30 -10.37 -7.73 -2.44
CA ARG A 30 -9.37 -7.51 -3.49
C ARG A 30 -7.94 -7.65 -2.99
N VAL A 31 -7.60 -7.05 -1.85
CA VAL A 31 -6.23 -6.98 -1.34
C VAL A 31 -5.92 -8.14 -0.40
N ASN A 32 -6.77 -8.39 0.60
CA ASN A 32 -6.51 -9.45 1.58
C ASN A 32 -6.77 -10.85 1.01
N LEU A 33 -7.92 -11.07 0.35
CA LEU A 33 -8.28 -12.35 -0.24
C LEU A 33 -7.77 -12.50 -1.68
N VAL A 34 -7.17 -11.45 -2.22
CA VAL A 34 -6.56 -11.41 -3.56
C VAL A 34 -7.51 -11.88 -4.67
N LEU A 35 -8.79 -11.55 -4.58
CA LEU A 35 -9.76 -11.87 -5.62
C LEU A 35 -9.56 -10.95 -6.83
N SER A 36 -9.82 -11.46 -8.04
CA SER A 36 -9.86 -10.61 -9.23
C SER A 36 -11.03 -9.61 -9.15
N LEU A 37 -10.97 -8.49 -9.87
CA LEU A 37 -12.05 -7.48 -9.88
C LEU A 37 -13.41 -8.08 -10.21
N ARG A 38 -13.48 -9.02 -11.18
CA ARG A 38 -14.71 -9.70 -11.58
C ARG A 38 -15.21 -10.65 -10.47
N LYS A 39 -14.31 -11.41 -9.83
CA LYS A 39 -14.68 -12.28 -8.70
C LYS A 39 -15.13 -11.45 -7.50
N THR A 40 -14.48 -10.32 -7.23
CA THR A 40 -14.92 -9.39 -6.17
C THR A 40 -16.33 -8.87 -6.42
N SER A 41 -16.63 -8.42 -7.67
CA SER A 41 -17.98 -7.99 -8.07
C SER A 41 -19.01 -9.10 -7.88
N GLN A 42 -18.66 -10.33 -8.31
CA GLN A 42 -19.56 -11.48 -8.15
C GLN A 42 -19.78 -11.84 -6.67
N THR A 43 -18.72 -11.87 -5.86
CA THR A 43 -18.81 -12.15 -4.41
C THR A 43 -19.69 -11.13 -3.69
N LEU A 44 -19.53 -9.84 -4.01
CA LEU A 44 -20.35 -8.77 -3.44
C LEU A 44 -21.84 -8.94 -3.80
N LYS A 45 -22.12 -9.34 -5.03
CA LYS A 45 -23.48 -9.64 -5.47
C LYS A 45 -24.05 -10.86 -4.75
N ASP A 46 -23.31 -11.98 -4.72
CA ASP A 46 -23.83 -13.27 -4.28
C ASP A 46 -23.97 -13.36 -2.74
N ILE A 47 -23.05 -12.72 -1.99
CA ILE A 47 -23.00 -12.84 -0.53
C ILE A 47 -23.66 -11.63 0.15
N TYR A 48 -23.47 -10.43 -0.39
CA TYR A 48 -23.90 -9.17 0.24
C TYR A 48 -25.05 -8.49 -0.49
N ASN A 49 -25.53 -9.06 -1.61
CA ASN A 49 -26.54 -8.46 -2.47
C ASN A 49 -26.18 -7.03 -2.94
N ILE A 50 -24.89 -6.75 -3.08
CA ILE A 50 -24.37 -5.46 -3.53
C ILE A 50 -24.00 -5.54 -5.01
N GLN A 51 -24.77 -4.86 -5.87
CA GLN A 51 -24.52 -4.81 -7.31
C GLN A 51 -23.54 -3.68 -7.65
N ILE A 52 -22.26 -4.00 -7.74
CA ILE A 52 -21.18 -3.08 -8.09
C ILE A 52 -20.38 -3.61 -9.28
N SER A 53 -20.07 -2.75 -10.26
CA SER A 53 -19.29 -3.16 -11.41
C SER A 53 -17.81 -3.35 -11.06
N HIS A 54 -17.14 -4.24 -11.78
CA HIS A 54 -15.69 -4.45 -11.62
C HIS A 54 -14.87 -3.18 -11.90
N GLN A 55 -15.36 -2.28 -12.79
CA GLN A 55 -14.73 -0.99 -13.06
C GLN A 55 -14.83 -0.05 -11.85
N GLN A 56 -15.99 -0.02 -11.19
CA GLN A 56 -16.18 0.78 -9.97
C GLN A 56 -15.29 0.27 -8.84
N ILE A 57 -15.11 -1.05 -8.71
CA ILE A 57 -14.15 -1.65 -7.75
C ILE A 57 -12.73 -1.19 -8.06
N ALA A 58 -12.31 -1.18 -9.33
CA ALA A 58 -11.00 -0.67 -9.73
C ALA A 58 -10.82 0.81 -9.35
N ASN A 59 -11.85 1.63 -9.56
CA ASN A 59 -11.85 3.04 -9.16
C ASN A 59 -11.72 3.18 -7.63
N TYR A 60 -12.41 2.36 -6.85
CA TYR A 60 -12.28 2.35 -5.39
C TYR A 60 -10.88 1.97 -4.93
N CYS A 61 -10.27 0.94 -5.52
CA CYS A 61 -8.89 0.59 -5.21
C CYS A 61 -7.92 1.74 -5.52
N LYS A 62 -8.08 2.41 -6.67
CA LYS A 62 -7.28 3.57 -7.04
C LYS A 62 -7.46 4.72 -6.03
N THR A 63 -8.69 5.07 -5.70
CA THR A 63 -9.01 6.16 -4.76
C THR A 63 -8.46 5.84 -3.37
N ALA A 64 -8.69 4.63 -2.87
CA ALA A 64 -8.15 4.18 -1.59
C ALA A 64 -6.61 4.24 -1.55
N SER A 65 -5.94 3.80 -2.64
CA SER A 65 -4.49 3.90 -2.75
C SER A 65 -3.99 5.34 -2.63
N LEU A 66 -4.64 6.27 -3.33
CA LEU A 66 -4.30 7.70 -3.28
C LEU A 66 -4.52 8.31 -1.89
N CYS A 67 -5.53 7.85 -1.16
CA CYS A 67 -5.77 8.29 0.22
C CYS A 67 -4.75 7.68 1.20
N VAL A 68 -4.52 6.38 1.13
CA VAL A 68 -3.71 5.65 2.11
C VAL A 68 -2.21 5.87 1.91
N LYS A 69 -1.75 6.04 0.67
CA LYS A 69 -0.33 6.18 0.36
C LYS A 69 0.37 7.33 1.11
N PRO A 70 -0.17 8.56 1.23
CA PRO A 70 0.45 9.62 2.00
C PRO A 70 0.64 9.27 3.48
N PHE A 71 -0.30 8.57 4.08
CA PHE A 71 -0.17 8.07 5.45
C PHE A 71 0.95 7.03 5.57
N VAL A 72 0.94 6.01 4.73
CA VAL A 72 1.95 4.93 4.71
C VAL A 72 3.35 5.50 4.50
N ASP A 73 3.49 6.41 3.53
CA ASP A 73 4.78 7.00 3.17
C ASP A 73 5.34 7.92 4.27
N ASN A 74 4.50 8.55 5.08
CA ASN A 74 4.93 9.50 6.12
C ASN A 74 4.84 8.92 7.55
N TYR A 75 4.36 7.70 7.70
CA TYR A 75 4.26 7.06 9.00
C TYR A 75 5.64 6.84 9.61
N ASP A 76 5.82 7.25 10.88
CA ASP A 76 7.02 6.94 11.65
C ASP A 76 6.92 5.50 12.19
N TYR A 77 7.56 4.59 11.48
CA TYR A 77 7.63 3.18 11.89
C TYR A 77 8.49 2.97 13.14
N SER A 78 9.08 4.02 13.71
CA SER A 78 10.05 3.94 14.82
C SER A 78 11.05 2.80 14.61
N ALA A 79 11.54 2.67 13.39
CA ALA A 79 12.27 1.49 12.93
C ALA A 79 13.55 1.26 13.76
N GLY A 80 13.94 -0.01 13.87
CA GLY A 80 15.13 -0.46 14.59
C GLY A 80 16.44 -0.09 13.89
N ASN A 81 17.52 -0.79 14.23
CA ASN A 81 18.85 -0.52 13.69
C ASN A 81 19.30 -1.51 12.61
N THR A 82 18.48 -2.51 12.32
CA THR A 82 18.84 -3.62 11.41
C THR A 82 17.86 -3.71 10.24
N PHE A 83 18.39 -3.55 9.04
CA PHE A 83 17.59 -3.45 7.81
C PHE A 83 18.02 -4.51 6.80
N THR A 84 17.09 -4.90 5.96
CA THR A 84 17.35 -5.70 4.77
C THR A 84 16.71 -5.05 3.55
N ALA A 85 17.37 -5.17 2.41
CA ALA A 85 16.90 -4.66 1.14
C ALA A 85 16.99 -5.74 0.08
N ASP A 86 16.03 -5.78 -0.82
CA ASP A 86 16.03 -6.67 -1.98
C ASP A 86 15.17 -6.10 -3.10
N GLU A 87 15.40 -6.59 -4.31
CA GLU A 87 14.53 -6.30 -5.42
C GLU A 87 13.77 -7.53 -5.90
N THR A 88 12.59 -7.28 -6.39
CA THR A 88 11.80 -8.26 -7.13
C THR A 88 11.32 -7.67 -8.45
N TYR A 89 10.72 -8.45 -9.32
CA TYR A 89 10.19 -7.94 -10.58
C TYR A 89 8.74 -8.35 -10.81
N ILE A 90 8.04 -7.46 -11.49
CA ILE A 90 6.70 -7.64 -12.04
C ILE A 90 6.77 -7.40 -13.55
N LYS A 91 5.65 -7.60 -14.25
CA LYS A 91 5.50 -7.21 -15.64
C LYS A 91 4.46 -6.10 -15.78
N VAL A 92 4.86 -4.99 -16.40
CA VAL A 92 3.98 -3.90 -16.80
C VAL A 92 3.98 -3.84 -18.33
N ARG A 93 2.82 -4.03 -18.96
CA ARG A 93 2.70 -4.19 -20.43
C ARG A 93 3.63 -5.26 -21.01
N GLY A 94 3.91 -6.33 -20.26
CA GLY A 94 4.85 -7.36 -20.68
C GLY A 94 6.33 -7.03 -20.42
N ILE A 95 6.68 -5.79 -20.12
CA ILE A 95 8.03 -5.32 -19.84
C ILE A 95 8.38 -5.60 -18.37
N LYS A 96 9.60 -6.07 -18.14
CA LYS A 96 10.11 -6.33 -16.80
C LYS A 96 10.30 -5.01 -16.05
N THR A 97 9.63 -4.87 -14.92
CA THR A 97 9.64 -3.69 -14.05
C THR A 97 10.05 -4.13 -12.66
N TYR A 98 10.91 -3.38 -12.00
CA TYR A 98 11.50 -3.76 -10.72
C TYR A 98 10.77 -3.09 -9.57
N ILE A 99 10.74 -3.78 -8.42
CA ILE A 99 10.28 -3.23 -7.15
C ILE A 99 11.39 -3.42 -6.14
N TRP A 100 11.80 -2.32 -5.54
CA TRP A 100 12.76 -2.28 -4.45
C TRP A 100 12.01 -2.27 -3.13
N PHE A 101 12.40 -3.12 -2.21
CA PHE A 101 11.86 -3.18 -0.86
C PHE A 101 12.95 -2.95 0.17
N ILE A 102 12.67 -2.11 1.15
CA ILE A 102 13.48 -1.90 2.35
C ILE A 102 12.63 -2.28 3.55
N MET A 103 13.12 -3.22 4.35
CA MET A 103 12.41 -3.77 5.49
C MET A 103 13.23 -3.57 6.78
N ASP A 104 12.57 -3.18 7.85
CA ASP A 104 13.09 -3.32 9.21
C ASP A 104 13.02 -4.80 9.61
N ALA A 105 14.18 -5.39 9.86
CA ALA A 105 14.28 -6.82 10.18
C ALA A 105 13.73 -7.17 11.57
N ALA A 106 13.84 -6.24 12.53
CA ALA A 106 13.37 -6.47 13.90
C ALA A 106 11.84 -6.43 13.98
N ARG A 107 11.22 -5.46 13.29
CA ARG A 107 9.76 -5.26 13.30
C ARG A 107 9.03 -5.91 12.15
N GLN A 108 9.77 -6.45 11.19
CA GLN A 108 9.23 -7.03 9.96
C GLN A 108 8.31 -6.05 9.19
N SER A 109 8.52 -4.76 9.34
CA SER A 109 7.76 -3.71 8.67
C SER A 109 8.47 -3.23 7.42
N MET A 110 7.71 -2.95 6.38
CA MET A 110 8.21 -2.37 5.14
C MET A 110 8.26 -0.85 5.29
N ILE A 111 9.46 -0.30 5.34
CA ILE A 111 9.71 1.12 5.61
C ILE A 111 10.07 1.92 4.35
N GLY A 112 10.42 1.25 3.27
CA GLY A 112 10.69 1.86 1.98
C GLY A 112 10.36 0.93 0.83
N TYR A 113 9.80 1.49 -0.25
CA TYR A 113 9.48 0.74 -1.45
C TYR A 113 9.44 1.64 -2.69
N ARG A 114 9.80 1.10 -3.86
CA ARG A 114 9.79 1.84 -5.11
C ARG A 114 9.60 0.94 -6.31
N VAL A 115 8.72 1.33 -7.22
CA VAL A 115 8.61 0.74 -8.56
C VAL A 115 9.54 1.49 -9.52
N SER A 116 10.27 0.77 -10.36
CA SER A 116 11.18 1.34 -11.36
C SER A 116 11.15 0.51 -12.65
N ASP A 117 11.34 1.18 -13.76
CA ASP A 117 11.40 0.59 -15.11
C ASP A 117 12.74 -0.11 -15.39
N ASN A 118 13.78 0.20 -14.60
CA ASN A 118 15.11 -0.36 -14.75
C ASN A 118 15.76 -0.71 -13.40
N ARG A 119 16.89 -1.42 -13.45
CA ARG A 119 17.63 -1.89 -12.28
C ARG A 119 18.86 -1.01 -12.00
N ILE A 120 18.70 0.31 -11.98
CA ILE A 120 19.79 1.23 -11.66
C ILE A 120 19.86 1.45 -10.15
N ALA A 121 21.07 1.55 -9.60
CA ALA A 121 21.30 1.77 -8.16
C ALA A 121 20.59 3.02 -7.62
N GLY A 122 20.37 4.05 -8.45
CA GLY A 122 19.64 5.25 -8.08
C GLY A 122 18.21 4.97 -7.55
N HIS A 123 17.52 3.95 -8.08
CA HIS A 123 16.17 3.60 -7.58
C HIS A 123 16.21 2.91 -6.22
N CYS A 124 17.24 2.12 -5.94
CA CYS A 124 17.50 1.57 -4.60
C CYS A 124 17.77 2.71 -3.61
N ILE A 125 18.64 3.67 -3.98
CA ILE A 125 18.95 4.85 -3.17
C ILE A 125 17.67 5.66 -2.86
N MET A 126 16.78 5.85 -3.83
CA MET A 126 15.51 6.53 -3.60
C MET A 126 14.57 5.76 -2.65
N ALA A 127 14.55 4.42 -2.72
CA ALA A 127 13.81 3.60 -1.75
C ALA A 127 14.43 3.72 -0.34
N MET A 128 15.76 3.79 -0.25
CA MET A 128 16.47 4.05 1.01
C MET A 128 16.18 5.44 1.57
N HIS A 129 16.16 6.47 0.72
CA HIS A 129 15.76 7.83 1.15
C HIS A 129 14.34 7.86 1.71
N MET A 130 13.41 7.12 1.11
CA MET A 130 12.06 6.97 1.66
C MET A 130 12.09 6.29 3.02
N ALA A 131 12.84 5.18 3.14
CA ALA A 131 12.93 4.39 4.37
C ALA A 131 13.53 5.19 5.54
N PHE A 132 14.54 6.01 5.27
CA PHE A 132 15.34 6.67 6.31
C PHE A 132 15.05 8.15 6.50
N ARG A 133 13.97 8.66 5.92
CA ARG A 133 13.62 10.10 6.03
C ARG A 133 13.40 10.58 7.46
N HIS A 134 12.96 9.69 8.36
CA HIS A 134 12.69 10.02 9.76
C HIS A 134 13.86 9.70 10.70
N PHE A 135 15.00 9.21 10.16
CA PHE A 135 16.16 8.88 10.96
C PHE A 135 17.08 10.09 11.12
N LYS A 136 17.42 10.42 12.37
CA LYS A 136 18.43 11.46 12.67
C LYS A 136 19.85 11.03 12.30
N LYS A 137 20.14 9.72 12.23
CA LYS A 137 21.42 9.14 11.83
C LYS A 137 21.15 7.95 10.90
N LEU A 138 21.96 7.81 9.84
CA LEU A 138 21.90 6.63 8.99
C LEU A 138 22.14 5.35 9.78
N PRO A 139 21.41 4.27 9.51
CA PRO A 139 21.57 3.01 10.19
C PRO A 139 22.98 2.45 9.97
N LYS A 140 23.57 1.88 11.01
CA LYS A 140 24.94 1.37 10.96
C LYS A 140 25.08 0.00 10.30
N GLU A 141 23.99 -0.76 10.13
CA GLU A 141 24.08 -2.13 9.65
C GLU A 141 22.98 -2.50 8.66
N PHE A 142 23.40 -2.85 7.45
CA PHE A 142 22.62 -3.67 6.53
C PHE A 142 23.04 -5.13 6.68
N ARG A 143 22.13 -6.00 7.10
CA ARG A 143 22.39 -7.44 7.16
C ARG A 143 21.58 -8.17 6.10
N PRO A 144 22.16 -9.17 5.41
CA PRO A 144 21.42 -9.95 4.43
C PRO A 144 20.50 -10.97 5.12
N PHE A 145 19.34 -10.53 5.59
CA PHE A 145 18.28 -11.43 6.06
C PHE A 145 17.54 -12.04 4.85
N LYS A 146 18.26 -12.81 4.05
CA LYS A 146 17.76 -13.38 2.79
C LYS A 146 16.41 -14.09 2.94
N GLN A 147 16.27 -14.95 3.95
CA GLN A 147 15.03 -15.70 4.15
C GLN A 147 13.81 -14.80 4.42
N MET A 148 13.99 -13.72 5.17
CA MET A 148 12.91 -12.79 5.51
C MET A 148 12.44 -12.02 4.28
N ILE A 149 13.37 -11.39 3.56
CA ILE A 149 13.05 -10.60 2.38
C ILE A 149 12.57 -11.47 1.21
N GLU A 150 13.07 -12.70 1.08
CA GLU A 150 12.56 -13.67 0.11
C GLU A 150 11.13 -14.13 0.42
N ARG A 151 10.77 -14.26 1.71
CA ARG A 151 9.39 -14.53 2.14
C ARG A 151 8.49 -13.38 1.76
N LEU A 152 8.92 -12.12 2.01
CA LEU A 152 8.21 -10.93 1.59
C LEU A 152 7.97 -10.93 0.08
N ASN A 153 9.03 -11.14 -0.71
CA ASN A 153 8.95 -11.19 -2.16
C ASN A 153 8.00 -12.28 -2.66
N ARG A 154 8.02 -13.46 -2.04
CA ARG A 154 7.09 -14.55 -2.37
C ARG A 154 5.64 -14.17 -2.08
N THR A 155 5.38 -13.55 -0.93
CA THR A 155 4.03 -13.10 -0.52
C THR A 155 3.51 -12.05 -1.49
N TYR A 156 4.32 -11.05 -1.84
CA TYR A 156 3.94 -10.05 -2.83
C TYR A 156 3.70 -10.67 -4.21
N LYS A 157 4.58 -11.55 -4.68
CA LYS A 157 4.41 -12.23 -5.98
C LYS A 157 3.14 -13.10 -6.04
N ALA A 158 2.74 -13.72 -4.93
CA ALA A 158 1.49 -14.47 -4.86
C ALA A 158 0.28 -13.55 -5.06
N SER A 159 0.29 -12.36 -4.46
CA SER A 159 -0.71 -11.31 -4.68
C SER A 159 -0.68 -10.81 -6.13
N TYR A 160 0.48 -10.42 -6.63
CA TYR A 160 0.67 -9.91 -7.98
C TYR A 160 0.20 -10.88 -9.08
N ARG A 161 0.48 -12.18 -8.97
CA ARG A 161 0.10 -13.19 -9.98
C ARG A 161 -1.39 -13.23 -10.25
N LYS A 162 -2.23 -12.88 -9.29
CA LYS A 162 -3.69 -12.87 -9.41
C LYS A 162 -4.24 -11.56 -10.01
N THR A 163 -3.39 -10.53 -10.17
CA THR A 163 -3.80 -9.24 -10.77
C THR A 163 -3.81 -9.23 -12.29
N ASN A 164 -3.32 -10.29 -12.97
CA ASN A 164 -3.27 -10.43 -14.43
C ASN A 164 -2.50 -9.33 -15.18
N ARG A 165 -1.40 -8.82 -14.60
CA ARG A 165 -0.52 -7.78 -15.16
C ARG A 165 -1.06 -6.37 -14.99
N PHE A 166 -0.14 -5.42 -15.02
CA PHE A 166 -0.46 -3.99 -14.99
C PHE A 166 -0.31 -3.39 -16.40
N ASP A 167 -1.26 -2.54 -16.76
CA ASP A 167 -1.23 -1.82 -18.04
C ASP A 167 -0.31 -0.58 -18.00
N ASN A 168 0.04 -0.11 -16.80
CA ASN A 168 0.93 1.04 -16.61
C ASN A 168 1.57 1.02 -15.23
N ILE A 169 2.67 1.80 -15.08
CA ILE A 169 3.42 1.92 -13.83
C ILE A 169 2.57 2.52 -12.70
N ASN A 170 1.65 3.42 -13.01
CA ASN A 170 0.78 4.01 -11.98
C ASN A 170 -0.14 2.95 -11.36
N GLY A 171 -0.69 2.04 -12.19
CA GLY A 171 -1.48 0.92 -11.70
C GLY A 171 -0.68 0.01 -10.76
N ALA A 172 0.58 -0.27 -11.10
CA ALA A 172 1.49 -1.02 -10.24
C ALA A 172 1.79 -0.28 -8.92
N ASN A 173 1.98 1.04 -8.97
CA ASN A 173 2.20 1.86 -7.78
C ASN A 173 0.97 1.90 -6.87
N TYR A 174 -0.25 1.96 -7.43
CA TYR A 174 -1.49 1.94 -6.64
C TYR A 174 -1.68 0.59 -5.95
N ASP A 175 -1.49 -0.50 -6.67
CA ASP A 175 -1.59 -1.84 -6.09
C ASP A 175 -0.54 -2.07 -5.01
N LEU A 176 0.70 -1.66 -5.26
CA LEU A 176 1.80 -1.77 -4.30
C LEU A 176 1.52 -0.96 -3.02
N ALA A 177 1.01 0.26 -3.13
CA ALA A 177 0.69 1.09 -1.97
C ALA A 177 -0.39 0.45 -1.08
N LEU A 178 -1.43 -0.13 -1.69
CA LEU A 178 -2.45 -0.88 -0.94
C LEU A 178 -1.86 -2.15 -0.31
N TRP A 179 -1.01 -2.86 -1.02
CA TRP A 179 -0.39 -4.07 -0.49
C TRP A 179 0.55 -3.76 0.67
N VAL A 180 1.34 -2.67 0.60
CA VAL A 180 2.19 -2.21 1.71
C VAL A 180 1.34 -1.81 2.92
N ALA A 181 0.24 -1.07 2.70
CA ALA A 181 -0.69 -0.72 3.75
C ALA A 181 -1.27 -1.98 4.44
N TYR A 182 -1.72 -2.94 3.65
CA TYR A 182 -2.20 -4.22 4.14
C TYR A 182 -1.12 -4.97 4.94
N TYR A 183 0.07 -5.10 4.37
CA TYR A 183 1.18 -5.82 5.00
C TYR A 183 1.55 -5.21 6.35
N ASN A 184 1.78 -3.90 6.40
CA ASN A 184 2.23 -3.22 7.60
C ASN A 184 1.14 -3.06 8.67
N PHE A 185 -0.10 -2.75 8.26
CA PHE A 185 -1.16 -2.32 9.18
C PHE A 185 -2.29 -3.33 9.35
N CYS A 186 -2.37 -4.37 8.53
CA CYS A 186 -3.43 -5.38 8.68
C CYS A 186 -2.91 -6.77 9.08
N VAL A 187 -1.63 -7.09 8.76
CA VAL A 187 -1.04 -8.41 9.01
C VAL A 187 -0.10 -8.41 10.21
N HIS A 188 0.76 -7.39 10.34
CA HIS A 188 1.75 -7.33 11.41
C HIS A 188 1.18 -6.74 12.70
N ILE A 189 1.06 -7.60 13.71
CA ILE A 189 0.45 -7.30 15.03
C ILE A 189 1.19 -6.18 15.77
N SER A 190 2.52 -6.06 15.62
CA SER A 190 3.33 -5.09 16.38
C SER A 190 3.03 -3.61 16.08
N ILE A 191 2.48 -3.32 14.90
CA ILE A 191 2.06 -1.95 14.52
C ILE A 191 0.56 -1.75 14.80
N ILE A 192 -0.21 -2.84 14.81
CA ILE A 192 -1.67 -2.85 14.88
C ILE A 192 -2.19 -2.44 16.26
N THR A 193 -1.54 -2.91 17.33
CA THR A 193 -2.07 -2.81 18.70
C THR A 193 -2.24 -1.39 19.21
N THR A 194 -1.50 -0.43 18.67
CA THR A 194 -1.61 0.98 19.11
C THR A 194 -2.44 1.88 18.20
N LEU A 195 -2.56 1.56 16.91
CA LEU A 195 -3.19 2.43 15.92
C LEU A 195 -4.59 1.98 15.50
N LEU A 196 -4.84 0.68 15.53
CA LEU A 196 -6.09 0.08 15.06
C LEU A 196 -6.93 -0.54 16.19
N ASP A 197 -6.65 -0.19 17.46
CA ASP A 197 -7.51 -0.48 18.59
C ASP A 197 -8.89 0.12 18.33
N GLY A 198 -9.88 -0.74 18.10
CA GLY A 198 -11.25 -0.38 17.75
C GLY A 198 -11.71 -0.85 16.36
N ALA A 199 -10.84 -1.46 15.56
CA ALA A 199 -11.24 -2.09 14.30
C ALA A 199 -11.17 -3.62 14.42
N ASP A 200 -12.25 -4.25 14.86
CA ASP A 200 -12.32 -5.69 15.15
C ASP A 200 -12.27 -6.58 13.90
N ASN A 201 -12.49 -6.01 12.72
CA ASN A 201 -12.54 -6.76 11.47
C ASN A 201 -11.76 -6.05 10.32
N MET A 202 -11.49 -6.79 9.25
CA MET A 202 -10.71 -6.27 8.12
C MET A 202 -11.35 -5.07 7.40
N PRO A 203 -12.66 -5.04 7.14
CA PRO A 203 -13.30 -3.83 6.61
C PRO A 203 -13.11 -2.60 7.51
N GLY A 204 -13.23 -2.74 8.81
CA GLY A 204 -12.99 -1.68 9.79
C GLY A 204 -11.56 -1.15 9.74
N LYS A 205 -10.56 -2.04 9.63
CA LYS A 205 -9.15 -1.65 9.45
C LYS A 205 -8.93 -0.81 8.20
N TRP A 206 -9.55 -1.18 7.08
CA TRP A 206 -9.48 -0.40 5.85
C TRP A 206 -10.16 0.97 5.98
N GLN A 207 -11.31 1.05 6.66
CA GLN A 207 -11.99 2.32 6.92
C GLN A 207 -11.09 3.26 7.72
N LEU A 208 -10.47 2.75 8.77
CA LEU A 208 -9.55 3.53 9.61
C LEU A 208 -8.30 3.98 8.84
N LEU A 209 -7.69 3.10 8.03
CA LEU A 209 -6.55 3.48 7.19
C LEU A 209 -6.89 4.57 6.16
N ILE A 210 -8.06 4.51 5.55
CA ILE A 210 -8.56 5.56 4.65
C ILE A 210 -8.74 6.86 5.42
N PHE A 211 -9.35 6.83 6.60
CA PHE A 211 -9.54 8.00 7.45
C PHE A 211 -8.19 8.64 7.84
N LEU A 212 -7.22 7.86 8.32
CA LEU A 212 -5.88 8.33 8.65
C LEU A 212 -5.17 8.93 7.44
N GLY A 213 -5.33 8.32 6.27
CA GLY A 213 -4.82 8.85 5.02
C GLY A 213 -5.41 10.20 4.66
N GLN A 214 -6.72 10.39 4.82
CA GLN A 214 -7.40 11.67 4.60
C GLN A 214 -6.90 12.75 5.55
N GLN A 215 -6.72 12.43 6.84
CA GLN A 215 -6.16 13.36 7.82
C GLN A 215 -4.74 13.78 7.45
N THR A 216 -3.90 12.84 7.02
CA THR A 216 -2.53 13.12 6.56
C THR A 216 -2.53 14.06 5.34
N ILE A 217 -3.42 13.87 4.38
CA ILE A 217 -3.56 14.76 3.20
C ILE A 217 -3.91 16.17 3.65
N LEU A 218 -4.87 16.32 4.56
CA LEU A 218 -5.28 17.63 5.07
C LEU A 218 -4.12 18.35 5.80
N GLN A 219 -3.34 17.62 6.58
CA GLN A 219 -2.16 18.17 7.26
C GLN A 219 -1.09 18.64 6.26
N LEU A 220 -0.78 17.83 5.26
CA LEU A 220 0.21 18.18 4.22
C LEU A 220 -0.24 19.40 3.39
N GLN A 221 -1.54 19.50 3.08
CA GLN A 221 -2.08 20.66 2.35
C GLN A 221 -1.95 21.95 3.17
N LYS A 222 -2.20 21.93 4.48
CA LYS A 222 -2.01 23.08 5.36
C LYS A 222 -0.57 23.55 5.43
N GLN A 223 0.40 22.61 5.45
CA GLN A 223 1.83 22.94 5.47
C GLN A 223 2.33 23.57 4.17
N THR A 224 1.67 23.30 3.04
CA THR A 224 2.05 23.85 1.73
C THR A 224 1.47 25.26 1.50
N THR A 225 0.45 25.64 2.27
CA THR A 225 -0.23 26.96 2.17
C THR A 225 0.21 27.97 3.24
N ALA A 226 1.04 27.54 4.18
CA ALA A 226 1.69 28.39 5.20
C ALA A 226 3.13 28.73 4.79
#